data_e55ed9c2c506b63f15a8b73748e1d1d9
#
_entry.id   e55ed9c2c506b63f15a8b73748e1d1d9
#
_cell.length_a   1.000
_cell.length_b   1.000
_cell.length_c   1.000
_cell.angle_alpha   90.00
_cell.angle_beta   90.00
_cell.angle_gamma   90.00
#
_symmetry.space_group_name_H-M   'P 1'
#
loop_
_entity.id
_entity.type
_entity.pdbx_description
1 polymer ?
#
loop_
_entity_poly.entity_id
_entity_poly.type
_entity_poly.pdbx_seq_one_letter_code
_entity_poly.pdbx_strand_id
1 'polypeptide(L)'
;MVRRLLKRGVTAGAVLVGAEAAYAVLRPVPKLAEFNPSGTFGQPHLPPLRVAVLGDSSVTAPGVASTEEIWVSRVCTRLAESRHVILRSFAVSGSRVADLVESQLEPTLAFFPDLVLVAVGANDVIRGVSLRSFESRLEELVAVLADTDALVILSGVGDMGTIPRLHPPLQNMMSRRSERFDRVHHMVAARYGAHVLEHRADDPETWYTDRGLWSSDLFHVSAAGHERWADVAWRTL
;
A
#
# COMPACT_ATOMS: atom_id res chain seq x y z
N MET A 1 -23.59 -35.31 -19.82
CA MET A 1 -24.07 -34.80 -18.51
C MET A 1 -23.01 -33.97 -17.78
N VAL A 2 -21.81 -34.44 -17.60
CA VAL A 2 -20.70 -33.78 -16.90
C VAL A 2 -20.36 -32.39 -17.45
N ARG A 3 -20.23 -32.17 -18.76
CA ARG A 3 -19.97 -30.84 -19.38
C ARG A 3 -21.05 -29.78 -19.12
N ARG A 4 -22.33 -30.20 -18.97
CA ARG A 4 -23.42 -29.25 -18.63
C ARG A 4 -23.42 -28.87 -17.15
N LEU A 5 -23.05 -29.80 -16.26
CA LEU A 5 -22.89 -29.54 -14.83
C LEU A 5 -21.68 -28.63 -14.56
N LEU A 6 -20.55 -28.85 -15.23
CA LEU A 6 -19.38 -27.97 -15.16
C LEU A 6 -19.69 -26.54 -15.66
N LYS A 7 -20.38 -26.41 -16.81
CA LYS A 7 -20.77 -25.08 -17.31
C LYS A 7 -21.72 -24.36 -16.33
N ARG A 8 -22.70 -25.05 -15.74
CA ARG A 8 -23.62 -24.47 -14.74
C ARG A 8 -22.88 -24.04 -13.47
N GLY A 9 -21.91 -24.83 -12.99
CA GLY A 9 -21.08 -24.50 -11.83
C GLY A 9 -20.21 -23.26 -12.06
N VAL A 10 -19.58 -23.16 -13.25
CA VAL A 10 -18.77 -21.98 -13.62
C VAL A 10 -19.64 -20.74 -13.76
N THR A 11 -20.83 -20.84 -14.37
CA THR A 11 -21.75 -19.70 -14.49
C THR A 11 -22.26 -19.23 -13.12
N ALA A 12 -22.63 -20.17 -12.24
CA ALA A 12 -23.07 -19.82 -10.89
C ALA A 12 -21.94 -19.14 -10.05
N GLY A 13 -20.71 -19.65 -10.15
CA GLY A 13 -19.55 -19.03 -9.51
C GLY A 13 -19.28 -17.61 -10.02
N ALA A 14 -19.34 -17.39 -11.34
CA ALA A 14 -19.16 -16.07 -11.93
C ALA A 14 -20.25 -15.06 -11.50
N VAL A 15 -21.49 -15.52 -11.40
CA VAL A 15 -22.62 -14.68 -10.91
C VAL A 15 -22.42 -14.31 -9.44
N LEU A 16 -21.98 -15.24 -8.59
CA LEU A 16 -21.71 -14.98 -7.19
C LEU A 16 -20.58 -13.95 -7.03
N VAL A 17 -19.47 -14.10 -7.76
CA VAL A 17 -18.36 -13.13 -7.74
C VAL A 17 -18.82 -11.76 -8.22
N GLY A 18 -19.63 -11.70 -9.30
CA GLY A 18 -20.17 -10.45 -9.83
C GLY A 18 -21.12 -9.76 -8.84
N ALA A 19 -21.99 -10.51 -8.19
CA ALA A 19 -22.91 -9.99 -7.18
C ALA A 19 -22.15 -9.48 -5.94
N GLU A 20 -21.14 -10.20 -5.48
CA GLU A 20 -20.29 -9.79 -4.35
C GLU A 20 -19.50 -8.51 -4.70
N ALA A 21 -18.90 -8.45 -5.89
CA ALA A 21 -18.19 -7.26 -6.35
C ALA A 21 -19.14 -6.05 -6.45
N ALA A 22 -20.34 -6.23 -6.99
CA ALA A 22 -21.36 -5.20 -7.04
C ALA A 22 -21.76 -4.74 -5.63
N TYR A 23 -22.00 -5.67 -4.71
CA TYR A 23 -22.33 -5.36 -3.32
C TYR A 23 -21.19 -4.57 -2.64
N ALA A 24 -19.95 -5.00 -2.79
CA ALA A 24 -18.79 -4.33 -2.21
C ALA A 24 -18.61 -2.91 -2.74
N VAL A 25 -18.91 -2.66 -4.04
CA VAL A 25 -18.81 -1.34 -4.68
C VAL A 25 -20.01 -0.45 -4.36
N LEU A 26 -21.23 -0.99 -4.40
CA LEU A 26 -22.46 -0.22 -4.23
C LEU A 26 -22.81 0.08 -2.77
N ARG A 27 -22.21 -0.65 -1.83
CA ARG A 27 -22.39 -0.36 -0.41
C ARG A 27 -21.93 1.06 -0.10
N PRO A 28 -22.76 1.89 0.56
CA PRO A 28 -22.40 3.26 0.92
C PRO A 28 -21.05 3.33 1.64
N VAL A 29 -20.20 4.26 1.23
CA VAL A 29 -18.91 4.53 1.85
C VAL A 29 -19.01 5.89 2.55
N PRO A 30 -18.68 5.99 3.85
CA PRO A 30 -18.57 7.30 4.49
C PRO A 30 -17.50 8.13 3.75
N LYS A 31 -17.74 9.43 3.64
CA LYS A 31 -16.72 10.33 3.10
C LYS A 31 -15.67 10.54 4.20
N LEU A 32 -14.50 9.97 3.98
CA LEU A 32 -13.36 10.10 4.89
C LEU A 32 -12.46 11.26 4.45
N ALA A 33 -11.86 11.94 5.42
CA ALA A 33 -10.83 12.94 5.14
C ALA A 33 -9.55 12.25 4.67
N GLU A 34 -8.81 12.92 3.79
CA GLU A 34 -7.48 12.52 3.35
C GLU A 34 -6.45 13.53 3.86
N PHE A 35 -5.25 13.05 4.12
CA PHE A 35 -4.19 13.85 4.70
C PHE A 35 -2.94 13.82 3.83
N ASN A 36 -2.11 14.85 3.97
CA ASN A 36 -0.75 14.85 3.44
C ASN A 36 0.21 14.83 4.62
N PRO A 37 0.98 13.74 4.83
CA PRO A 37 1.87 13.61 5.99
C PRO A 37 3.14 14.47 5.92
N SER A 38 3.32 15.30 4.89
CA SER A 38 4.50 16.16 4.77
C SER A 38 4.71 17.01 6.01
N GLY A 39 5.96 17.08 6.48
CA GLY A 39 6.29 17.81 7.70
C GLY A 39 7.75 17.69 8.07
N THR A 40 8.10 18.24 9.24
CA THR A 40 9.44 18.18 9.82
C THR A 40 9.35 17.59 11.22
N PHE A 41 10.26 16.66 11.53
CA PHE A 41 10.30 15.93 12.80
C PHE A 41 11.71 16.01 13.39
N GLY A 42 11.81 16.02 14.73
CA GLY A 42 13.08 16.06 15.45
C GLY A 42 13.69 17.46 15.58
N GLN A 43 14.85 17.51 16.19
CA GLN A 43 15.51 18.77 16.51
C GLN A 43 16.36 19.27 15.34
N PRO A 44 16.36 20.60 15.02
CA PRO A 44 17.09 21.13 13.87
C PRO A 44 18.62 20.96 13.90
N HIS A 45 19.19 20.69 15.07
CA HIS A 45 20.63 20.49 15.24
C HIS A 45 21.09 19.04 14.96
N LEU A 46 20.15 18.10 14.83
CA LEU A 46 20.44 16.70 14.46
C LEU A 46 20.78 16.59 12.98
N PRO A 47 21.52 15.52 12.57
CA PRO A 47 21.82 15.29 11.15
C PRO A 47 20.54 15.21 10.30
N PRO A 48 20.47 15.94 9.17
CA PRO A 48 19.29 15.96 8.34
C PRO A 48 19.05 14.59 7.68
N LEU A 49 17.77 14.25 7.47
CA LEU A 49 17.32 13.08 6.72
C LEU A 49 16.10 13.49 5.90
N ARG A 50 16.24 13.44 4.59
CA ARG A 50 15.17 13.76 3.63
C ARG A 50 14.43 12.49 3.27
N VAL A 51 13.18 12.39 3.67
CA VAL A 51 12.31 11.23 3.41
C VAL A 51 11.26 11.62 2.36
N ALA A 52 11.24 10.92 1.25
CA ALA A 52 10.16 11.02 0.26
C ALA A 52 9.22 9.83 0.39
N VAL A 53 7.93 10.05 0.21
CA VAL A 53 6.96 8.95 0.09
C VAL A 53 6.08 9.14 -1.15
N LEU A 54 6.06 8.10 -1.99
CA LEU A 54 5.18 7.96 -3.13
C LEU A 54 4.12 6.92 -2.78
N GLY A 55 2.91 7.11 -3.29
CA GLY A 55 1.89 6.11 -3.02
C GLY A 55 0.46 6.53 -3.34
N ASP A 56 -0.43 5.82 -2.71
CA ASP A 56 -1.87 5.94 -2.87
C ASP A 56 -2.57 6.27 -1.52
N SER A 57 -3.80 5.79 -1.34
CA SER A 57 -4.56 5.99 -0.10
C SER A 57 -3.95 5.32 1.13
N SER A 58 -3.01 4.41 0.99
CA SER A 58 -2.25 3.85 2.11
C SER A 58 -1.35 4.89 2.79
N VAL A 59 -1.05 5.99 2.08
CA VAL A 59 -0.27 7.13 2.58
C VAL A 59 -1.14 8.35 2.87
N THR A 60 -2.15 8.65 2.03
CA THR A 60 -3.09 9.75 2.33
C THR A 60 -4.09 9.39 3.44
N ALA A 61 -4.14 8.13 3.82
CA ALA A 61 -4.74 7.56 5.01
C ALA A 61 -6.19 7.99 5.30
N PRO A 62 -7.14 7.82 4.36
CA PRO A 62 -8.55 8.02 4.68
C PRO A 62 -8.98 6.99 5.71
N GLY A 63 -9.30 7.44 6.93
CA GLY A 63 -9.65 6.55 8.05
C GLY A 63 -8.93 6.86 9.36
N VAL A 64 -7.95 7.77 9.32
CA VAL A 64 -7.32 8.32 10.53
C VAL A 64 -7.91 9.69 10.88
N ALA A 65 -7.62 10.20 12.06
CA ALA A 65 -8.11 11.50 12.52
C ALA A 65 -7.08 12.63 12.32
N SER A 66 -5.80 12.29 12.19
CA SER A 66 -4.73 13.26 12.03
C SER A 66 -3.51 12.70 11.28
N THR A 67 -2.61 13.58 10.86
CA THR A 67 -1.37 13.20 10.16
C THR A 67 -0.42 12.38 11.03
N GLU A 68 -0.44 12.58 12.34
CA GLU A 68 0.40 11.86 13.30
C GLU A 68 0.04 10.38 13.41
N GLU A 69 -1.18 10.02 13.07
CA GLU A 69 -1.65 8.63 13.07
C GLU A 69 -1.21 7.83 11.84
N ILE A 70 -0.71 8.49 10.80
CA ILE A 70 -0.26 7.84 9.56
C ILE A 70 1.03 7.08 9.81
N TRP A 71 1.13 5.86 9.29
CA TRP A 71 2.30 4.99 9.49
C TRP A 71 3.63 5.66 9.12
N VAL A 72 3.66 6.44 8.03
CA VAL A 72 4.86 7.18 7.59
C VAL A 72 5.25 8.24 8.62
N SER A 73 4.29 9.00 9.15
CA SER A 73 4.56 10.00 10.22
C SER A 73 5.09 9.35 11.49
N ARG A 74 4.54 8.18 11.88
CA ARG A 74 5.02 7.41 13.03
C ARG A 74 6.45 6.92 12.84
N VAL A 75 6.80 6.45 11.64
CA VAL A 75 8.17 6.08 11.28
C VAL A 75 9.09 7.30 11.37
N CYS A 76 8.68 8.44 10.80
CA CYS A 76 9.46 9.68 10.87
C CYS A 76 9.63 10.17 12.31
N THR A 77 8.63 10.02 13.17
CA THR A 77 8.72 10.35 14.61
C THR A 77 9.78 9.49 15.31
N ARG A 78 9.86 8.20 15.01
CA ARG A 78 10.91 7.29 15.56
C ARG A 78 12.30 7.64 15.02
N LEU A 79 12.44 7.93 13.73
CA LEU A 79 13.70 8.38 13.13
C LEU A 79 14.17 9.73 13.73
N ALA A 80 13.23 10.57 14.16
CA ALA A 80 13.48 11.87 14.73
C ALA A 80 14.16 11.84 16.11
N GLU A 81 14.28 10.68 16.74
CA GLU A 81 15.10 10.50 17.96
C GLU A 81 16.58 10.79 17.70
N SER A 82 17.07 10.53 16.48
CA SER A 82 18.47 10.68 16.09
C SER A 82 18.72 11.54 14.84
N ARG A 83 17.65 11.98 14.15
CA ARG A 83 17.71 12.72 12.89
C ARG A 83 16.79 13.93 12.89
N HIS A 84 17.16 14.94 12.11
CA HIS A 84 16.25 16.01 11.70
C HIS A 84 15.55 15.58 10.42
N VAL A 85 14.35 14.98 10.53
CA VAL A 85 13.63 14.38 9.40
C VAL A 85 12.81 15.43 8.67
N ILE A 86 12.98 15.52 7.36
CA ILE A 86 12.17 16.34 6.46
C ILE A 86 11.39 15.41 5.55
N LEU A 87 10.11 15.19 5.85
CA LEU A 87 9.21 14.35 5.09
C LEU A 87 8.49 15.12 3.99
N ARG A 88 8.51 14.60 2.78
CA ARG A 88 7.68 15.05 1.65
C ARG A 88 6.86 13.87 1.11
N SER A 89 5.54 14.05 1.10
CA SER A 89 4.60 13.10 0.51
C SER A 89 4.16 13.61 -0.86
N PHE A 90 4.33 12.76 -1.86
CA PHE A 90 3.84 12.92 -3.22
C PHE A 90 2.63 12.03 -3.50
N ALA A 91 2.17 11.28 -2.50
CA ALA A 91 1.10 10.33 -2.63
C ALA A 91 -0.24 10.98 -3.02
N VAL A 92 -0.96 10.30 -3.89
CA VAL A 92 -2.30 10.70 -4.35
C VAL A 92 -3.23 9.49 -4.22
N SER A 93 -4.33 9.66 -3.50
CA SER A 93 -5.33 8.61 -3.29
C SER A 93 -5.80 8.02 -4.61
N GLY A 94 -5.94 6.70 -4.67
CA GLY A 94 -6.38 6.00 -5.88
C GLY A 94 -5.30 5.76 -6.94
N SER A 95 -4.05 6.21 -6.72
CA SER A 95 -2.94 5.99 -7.68
C SER A 95 -2.62 4.51 -7.88
N ARG A 96 -2.29 4.15 -9.11
CA ARG A 96 -1.67 2.89 -9.51
C ARG A 96 -0.18 3.12 -9.73
N VAL A 97 0.58 2.06 -9.89
CA VAL A 97 2.02 2.19 -10.16
C VAL A 97 2.34 3.06 -11.39
N ALA A 98 1.50 3.02 -12.43
CA ALA A 98 1.67 3.89 -13.60
C ALA A 98 1.54 5.38 -13.25
N ASP A 99 0.58 5.72 -12.38
CA ASP A 99 0.36 7.10 -11.94
C ASP A 99 1.54 7.62 -11.10
N LEU A 100 2.24 6.73 -10.35
CA LEU A 100 3.47 7.10 -9.64
C LEU A 100 4.59 7.48 -10.61
N VAL A 101 4.80 6.69 -11.66
CA VAL A 101 5.79 6.99 -12.71
C VAL A 101 5.48 8.32 -13.39
N GLU A 102 4.22 8.54 -13.73
CA GLU A 102 3.79 9.68 -14.55
C GLU A 102 3.75 11.00 -13.76
N SER A 103 3.50 11.00 -12.45
CA SER A 103 3.23 12.23 -11.71
C SER A 103 3.95 12.39 -10.37
N GLN A 104 4.44 11.29 -9.76
CA GLN A 104 5.07 11.36 -8.44
C GLN A 104 6.59 11.20 -8.51
N LEU A 105 7.14 10.53 -9.53
CA LEU A 105 8.56 10.23 -9.64
C LEU A 105 9.41 11.49 -9.82
N GLU A 106 9.09 12.35 -10.80
CA GLU A 106 9.86 13.56 -11.09
C GLU A 106 9.97 14.50 -9.87
N PRO A 107 8.87 14.88 -9.19
CA PRO A 107 8.99 15.71 -7.98
C PRO A 107 9.71 15.00 -6.83
N THR A 108 9.69 13.67 -6.77
CA THR A 108 10.48 12.90 -5.79
C THR A 108 11.97 13.08 -6.06
N LEU A 109 12.42 12.92 -7.30
CA LEU A 109 13.82 13.11 -7.66
C LEU A 109 14.28 14.55 -7.42
N ALA A 110 13.46 15.54 -7.76
CA ALA A 110 13.73 16.95 -7.50
C ALA A 110 13.84 17.30 -6.00
N PHE A 111 13.31 16.45 -5.13
CA PHE A 111 13.45 16.59 -3.69
C PHE A 111 14.81 16.09 -3.17
N PHE A 112 15.59 15.31 -3.92
CA PHE A 112 16.87 14.70 -3.52
C PHE A 112 16.76 13.96 -2.18
N PRO A 113 15.93 12.91 -2.08
CA PRO A 113 15.73 12.17 -0.83
C PRO A 113 16.93 11.30 -0.45
N ASP A 114 17.12 11.07 0.85
CA ASP A 114 18.03 10.05 1.40
C ASP A 114 17.31 8.70 1.59
N LEU A 115 15.98 8.73 1.79
CA LEU A 115 15.11 7.58 1.94
C LEU A 115 13.84 7.77 1.11
N VAL A 116 13.49 6.76 0.32
CA VAL A 116 12.25 6.73 -0.48
C VAL A 116 11.37 5.57 -0.03
N LEU A 117 10.16 5.88 0.38
CA LEU A 117 9.11 4.90 0.67
C LEU A 117 8.13 4.86 -0.50
N VAL A 118 7.85 3.67 -1.03
CA VAL A 118 6.91 3.48 -2.14
C VAL A 118 5.77 2.56 -1.69
N ALA A 119 4.56 3.08 -1.56
CA ALA A 119 3.39 2.33 -1.12
C ALA A 119 2.31 2.30 -2.22
N VAL A 120 2.31 1.23 -3.03
CA VAL A 120 1.46 1.13 -4.22
C VAL A 120 1.10 -0.32 -4.54
N GLY A 121 0.04 -0.51 -5.32
CA GLY A 121 -0.36 -1.79 -5.88
C GLY A 121 -1.78 -2.22 -5.51
N ALA A 122 -2.35 -1.72 -4.41
CA ALA A 122 -3.73 -2.04 -4.04
C ALA A 122 -4.73 -1.66 -5.13
N ASN A 123 -4.59 -0.47 -5.72
CA ASN A 123 -5.43 -0.02 -6.83
C ASN A 123 -5.20 -0.82 -8.12
N ASP A 124 -3.97 -1.27 -8.37
CA ASP A 124 -3.66 -2.15 -9.50
C ASP A 124 -4.36 -3.51 -9.35
N VAL A 125 -4.33 -4.07 -8.12
CA VAL A 125 -5.06 -5.30 -7.78
C VAL A 125 -6.55 -5.13 -8.02
N ILE A 126 -7.17 -4.09 -7.46
CA ILE A 126 -8.63 -3.84 -7.54
C ILE A 126 -9.08 -3.60 -8.98
N ARG A 127 -8.33 -2.80 -9.74
CA ARG A 127 -8.68 -2.42 -11.11
C ARG A 127 -8.31 -3.47 -12.16
N GLY A 128 -7.83 -4.63 -11.75
CA GLY A 128 -7.56 -5.75 -12.65
C GLY A 128 -6.33 -5.57 -13.55
N VAL A 129 -5.37 -4.70 -13.18
CA VAL A 129 -4.11 -4.51 -13.92
C VAL A 129 -3.39 -5.87 -14.06
N SER A 130 -2.86 -6.17 -15.24
CA SER A 130 -2.12 -7.42 -15.43
C SER A 130 -0.81 -7.41 -14.64
N LEU A 131 -0.38 -8.58 -14.13
CA LEU A 131 0.91 -8.70 -13.44
C LEU A 131 2.07 -8.18 -14.27
N ARG A 132 2.07 -8.49 -15.58
CA ARG A 132 3.12 -8.03 -16.50
C ARG A 132 3.17 -6.50 -16.62
N SER A 133 2.01 -5.85 -16.69
CA SER A 133 1.96 -4.39 -16.76
C SER A 133 2.40 -3.75 -15.43
N PHE A 134 1.98 -4.34 -14.31
CA PHE A 134 2.40 -3.90 -12.97
C PHE A 134 3.92 -4.05 -12.79
N GLU A 135 4.47 -5.24 -13.12
CA GLU A 135 5.91 -5.51 -13.07
C GLU A 135 6.70 -4.49 -13.88
N SER A 136 6.33 -4.28 -15.16
CA SER A 136 7.04 -3.35 -16.03
C SER A 136 7.06 -1.92 -15.50
N ARG A 137 5.95 -1.44 -14.93
CA ARG A 137 5.87 -0.08 -14.37
C ARG A 137 6.58 0.02 -13.02
N LEU A 138 6.52 -1.02 -12.19
CA LEU A 138 7.26 -1.05 -10.93
C LEU A 138 8.77 -1.10 -11.17
N GLU A 139 9.21 -1.87 -12.17
CA GLU A 139 10.62 -1.88 -12.59
C GLU A 139 11.08 -0.50 -13.07
N GLU A 140 10.31 0.15 -13.94
CA GLU A 140 10.58 1.50 -14.42
C GLU A 140 10.77 2.50 -13.25
N LEU A 141 9.84 2.47 -12.29
CA LEU A 141 9.90 3.31 -11.09
C LEU A 141 11.15 3.03 -10.25
N VAL A 142 11.35 1.75 -9.91
CA VAL A 142 12.42 1.35 -8.97
C VAL A 142 13.79 1.48 -9.59
N ALA A 143 13.95 1.20 -10.90
CA ALA A 143 15.20 1.39 -11.61
C ALA A 143 15.69 2.84 -11.53
N VAL A 144 14.80 3.81 -11.76
CA VAL A 144 15.14 5.23 -11.69
C VAL A 144 15.46 5.67 -10.26
N LEU A 145 14.72 5.17 -9.26
CA LEU A 145 14.99 5.47 -7.85
C LEU A 145 16.32 4.84 -7.38
N ALA A 146 16.65 3.64 -7.84
CA ALA A 146 17.87 2.94 -7.49
C ALA A 146 19.14 3.57 -8.12
N ASP A 147 19.00 4.37 -9.18
CA ASP A 147 20.08 5.17 -9.75
C ASP A 147 20.45 6.39 -8.88
N THR A 148 19.71 6.64 -7.81
CA THR A 148 20.02 7.66 -6.80
C THR A 148 20.76 7.05 -5.61
N ASP A 149 21.34 7.91 -4.74
CA ASP A 149 21.95 7.46 -3.49
C ASP A 149 20.92 7.14 -2.38
N ALA A 150 19.62 7.23 -2.67
CA ALA A 150 18.57 7.01 -1.69
C ALA A 150 18.37 5.52 -1.36
N LEU A 151 18.14 5.22 -0.09
CA LEU A 151 17.60 3.93 0.32
C LEU A 151 16.15 3.80 -0.16
N VAL A 152 15.86 2.78 -0.99
CA VAL A 152 14.50 2.55 -1.52
C VAL A 152 13.82 1.40 -0.79
N ILE A 153 12.63 1.67 -0.26
CA ILE A 153 11.81 0.67 0.45
C ILE A 153 10.42 0.61 -0.18
N LEU A 154 10.04 -0.58 -0.63
CA LEU A 154 8.73 -0.86 -1.18
C LEU A 154 7.80 -1.37 -0.08
N SER A 155 6.64 -0.76 0.07
CA SER A 155 5.56 -1.33 0.84
C SER A 155 4.77 -2.28 -0.07
N GLY A 156 4.79 -3.56 0.23
CA GLY A 156 3.97 -4.54 -0.47
C GLY A 156 2.47 -4.24 -0.31
N VAL A 157 1.63 -4.92 -1.09
CA VAL A 157 0.16 -4.75 -1.05
C VAL A 157 -0.44 -5.35 0.23
N GLY A 158 0.21 -6.37 0.79
CA GLY A 158 -0.33 -7.15 1.89
C GLY A 158 -1.46 -8.10 1.46
N ASP A 159 -2.15 -8.69 2.43
CA ASP A 159 -3.28 -9.58 2.12
C ASP A 159 -4.59 -8.81 1.97
N MET A 160 -5.00 -8.53 0.74
CA MET A 160 -6.27 -7.85 0.48
C MET A 160 -7.51 -8.71 0.77
N GLY A 161 -7.34 -10.00 1.04
CA GLY A 161 -8.43 -10.86 1.55
C GLY A 161 -8.83 -10.51 2.98
N THR A 162 -7.99 -9.80 3.74
CA THR A 162 -8.30 -9.37 5.11
C THR A 162 -9.30 -8.21 5.18
N ILE A 163 -9.54 -7.53 4.05
CA ILE A 163 -10.45 -6.38 3.95
C ILE A 163 -11.87 -6.80 4.36
N PRO A 164 -12.45 -6.26 5.45
CA PRO A 164 -13.73 -6.74 5.99
C PRO A 164 -14.94 -6.49 5.09
N ARG A 165 -14.76 -5.65 4.08
CA ARG A 165 -15.78 -5.36 3.07
C ARG A 165 -15.97 -6.50 2.07
N LEU A 166 -15.00 -7.41 1.98
CA LEU A 166 -15.00 -8.54 1.06
C LEU A 166 -15.50 -9.81 1.74
N HIS A 167 -16.22 -10.65 0.99
CA HIS A 167 -16.68 -11.97 1.43
C HIS A 167 -16.26 -13.04 0.40
N PRO A 168 -16.23 -14.33 0.78
CA PRO A 168 -16.00 -15.39 -0.18
C PRO A 168 -17.10 -15.45 -1.28
N PRO A 169 -16.75 -15.68 -2.55
CA PRO A 169 -15.45 -16.08 -3.07
C PRO A 169 -14.49 -14.92 -3.41
N LEU A 170 -14.98 -13.66 -3.47
CA LEU A 170 -14.18 -12.49 -3.84
C LEU A 170 -12.99 -12.28 -2.89
N GLN A 171 -13.20 -12.44 -1.59
CA GLN A 171 -12.17 -12.38 -0.56
C GLN A 171 -10.96 -13.27 -0.91
N ASN A 172 -11.22 -14.55 -1.21
CA ASN A 172 -10.17 -15.51 -1.56
C ASN A 172 -9.46 -15.16 -2.87
N MET A 173 -10.20 -14.59 -3.82
CA MET A 173 -9.62 -14.13 -5.10
C MET A 173 -8.69 -12.94 -4.89
N MET A 174 -9.07 -12.00 -4.06
CA MET A 174 -8.27 -10.80 -3.74
C MET A 174 -7.00 -11.18 -2.95
N SER A 175 -7.10 -12.09 -1.98
CA SER A 175 -5.94 -12.62 -1.25
C SER A 175 -4.92 -13.26 -2.19
N ARG A 176 -5.35 -14.18 -3.06
CA ARG A 176 -4.46 -14.83 -4.05
C ARG A 176 -3.90 -13.84 -5.09
N ARG A 177 -4.68 -12.83 -5.45
CA ARG A 177 -4.24 -11.84 -6.42
C ARG A 177 -3.20 -10.92 -5.81
N SER A 178 -3.43 -10.36 -4.62
CA SER A 178 -2.47 -9.50 -3.93
C SER A 178 -1.16 -10.24 -3.61
N GLU A 179 -1.21 -11.52 -3.25
CA GLU A 179 -0.01 -12.35 -3.06
C GLU A 179 0.90 -12.39 -4.32
N ARG A 180 0.30 -12.41 -5.53
CA ARG A 180 1.08 -12.37 -6.77
C ARG A 180 1.73 -11.01 -7.00
N PHE A 181 1.08 -9.92 -6.59
CA PHE A 181 1.64 -8.58 -6.65
C PHE A 181 2.77 -8.40 -5.63
N ASP A 182 2.63 -8.96 -4.41
CA ASP A 182 3.71 -8.97 -3.42
C ASP A 182 4.95 -9.70 -3.95
N ARG A 183 4.77 -10.85 -4.64
CA ARG A 183 5.91 -11.53 -5.28
C ARG A 183 6.61 -10.67 -6.34
N VAL A 184 5.88 -9.81 -7.06
CA VAL A 184 6.48 -8.85 -8.00
C VAL A 184 7.28 -7.79 -7.25
N HIS A 185 6.78 -7.26 -6.13
CA HIS A 185 7.55 -6.33 -5.29
C HIS A 185 8.88 -6.94 -4.85
N HIS A 186 8.86 -8.15 -4.32
CA HIS A 186 10.09 -8.85 -3.89
C HIS A 186 11.07 -9.08 -5.05
N MET A 187 10.55 -9.49 -6.21
CA MET A 187 11.38 -9.76 -7.38
C MET A 187 12.04 -8.48 -7.91
N VAL A 188 11.31 -7.39 -8.00
CA VAL A 188 11.83 -6.08 -8.44
C VAL A 188 12.80 -5.53 -7.40
N ALA A 189 12.43 -5.56 -6.12
CA ALA A 189 13.32 -5.12 -5.04
C ALA A 189 14.67 -5.85 -5.07
N ALA A 190 14.66 -7.18 -5.17
CA ALA A 190 15.89 -7.98 -5.25
C ALA A 190 16.75 -7.64 -6.47
N ARG A 191 16.14 -7.27 -7.60
CA ARG A 191 16.86 -6.89 -8.82
C ARG A 191 17.60 -5.56 -8.70
N TYR A 192 17.02 -4.62 -7.96
CA TYR A 192 17.53 -3.25 -7.86
C TYR A 192 18.10 -2.89 -6.49
N GLY A 193 18.26 -3.84 -5.58
CA GLY A 193 18.82 -3.62 -4.25
C GLY A 193 17.89 -2.83 -3.30
N ALA A 194 16.59 -2.79 -3.59
CA ALA A 194 15.58 -2.21 -2.72
C ALA A 194 15.13 -3.19 -1.62
N HIS A 195 14.50 -2.68 -0.58
CA HIS A 195 13.90 -3.49 0.50
C HIS A 195 12.39 -3.58 0.35
N VAL A 196 11.76 -4.58 0.99
CA VAL A 196 10.30 -4.74 1.00
C VAL A 196 9.81 -4.84 2.44
N LEU A 197 8.72 -4.14 2.76
CA LEU A 197 8.03 -4.28 4.04
C LEU A 197 7.16 -5.54 4.03
N GLU A 198 7.34 -6.39 5.04
CA GLU A 198 6.70 -7.71 5.15
C GLU A 198 5.30 -7.63 5.77
N HIS A 199 4.40 -6.81 5.20
CA HIS A 199 3.05 -6.64 5.72
C HIS A 199 2.25 -7.94 5.77
N ARG A 200 2.42 -8.82 4.80
CA ARG A 200 1.72 -10.11 4.74
C ARG A 200 2.16 -11.07 5.85
N ALA A 201 3.37 -10.94 6.34
CA ALA A 201 3.90 -11.78 7.42
C ALA A 201 3.52 -11.27 8.83
N ASP A 202 2.94 -10.06 8.93
CA ASP A 202 2.57 -9.44 10.19
C ASP A 202 1.22 -9.99 10.71
N ASP A 203 1.28 -11.07 11.45
CA ASP A 203 0.14 -11.70 12.14
C ASP A 203 -1.16 -11.71 11.29
N PRO A 204 -1.22 -12.56 10.25
CA PRO A 204 -2.35 -12.58 9.32
C PRO A 204 -3.69 -12.82 10.01
N GLU A 205 -3.73 -13.62 11.08
CA GLU A 205 -4.98 -13.96 11.80
C GLU A 205 -5.63 -12.71 12.40
N THR A 206 -4.84 -11.84 13.02
CA THR A 206 -5.34 -10.56 13.57
C THR A 206 -5.94 -9.67 12.49
N TRP A 207 -5.34 -9.59 11.31
CA TRP A 207 -5.91 -8.80 10.21
C TRP A 207 -7.27 -9.32 9.71
N TYR A 208 -7.54 -10.63 9.84
CA TYR A 208 -8.85 -11.22 9.51
C TYR A 208 -9.88 -11.05 10.62
N THR A 209 -9.47 -10.99 11.88
CA THR A 209 -10.37 -11.07 13.04
C THR A 209 -10.62 -9.74 13.74
N ASP A 210 -9.61 -8.87 13.79
CA ASP A 210 -9.73 -7.57 14.47
C ASP A 210 -10.26 -6.47 13.53
N ARG A 211 -11.54 -6.16 13.73
CA ARG A 211 -12.21 -5.07 13.02
C ARG A 211 -11.69 -3.69 13.41
N GLY A 212 -11.04 -3.54 14.55
CA GLY A 212 -10.45 -2.30 15.02
C GLY A 212 -9.29 -1.80 14.15
N LEU A 213 -8.66 -2.68 13.36
CA LEU A 213 -7.62 -2.32 12.41
C LEU A 213 -8.13 -1.63 11.15
N TRP A 214 -9.46 -1.58 10.97
CA TRP A 214 -10.11 -1.03 9.78
C TRP A 214 -10.95 0.20 10.12
N SER A 215 -10.99 1.15 9.20
CA SER A 215 -11.80 2.35 9.37
C SER A 215 -13.31 2.05 9.21
N SER A 216 -14.14 3.07 9.40
CA SER A 216 -15.60 2.95 9.35
C SER A 216 -16.13 2.53 7.97
N ASP A 217 -15.33 2.67 6.91
CA ASP A 217 -15.69 2.21 5.56
C ASP A 217 -15.41 0.72 5.34
N LEU A 218 -14.75 0.04 6.29
CA LEU A 218 -14.36 -1.37 6.25
C LEU A 218 -13.43 -1.70 5.07
N PHE A 219 -12.70 -0.71 4.59
CA PHE A 219 -11.80 -0.85 3.45
C PHE A 219 -10.42 -0.23 3.74
N HIS A 220 -10.38 1.01 4.20
CA HIS A 220 -9.14 1.67 4.60
C HIS A 220 -8.75 1.28 6.02
N VAL A 221 -7.46 1.38 6.28
CA VAL A 221 -6.87 1.00 7.56
C VAL A 221 -7.10 2.12 8.59
N SER A 222 -7.40 1.75 9.83
CA SER A 222 -7.58 2.68 10.94
C SER A 222 -6.23 3.15 11.52
N ALA A 223 -6.27 4.08 12.47
CA ALA A 223 -5.09 4.51 13.22
C ALA A 223 -4.35 3.33 13.92
N ALA A 224 -5.08 2.33 14.42
CA ALA A 224 -4.49 1.12 15.00
C ALA A 224 -3.79 0.25 13.94
N GLY A 225 -4.38 0.11 12.75
CA GLY A 225 -3.74 -0.59 11.66
C GLY A 225 -2.52 0.16 11.10
N HIS A 226 -2.58 1.50 11.03
CA HIS A 226 -1.42 2.32 10.68
C HIS A 226 -0.28 2.19 11.70
N GLU A 227 -0.58 1.99 12.99
CA GLU A 227 0.43 1.68 14.01
C GLU A 227 1.16 0.39 13.70
N ARG A 228 0.41 -0.69 13.40
CA ARG A 228 1.00 -1.97 13.00
C ARG A 228 1.86 -1.85 11.74
N TRP A 229 1.42 -1.09 10.75
CA TRP A 229 2.23 -0.83 9.54
C TRP A 229 3.53 -0.07 9.87
N ALA A 230 3.48 0.88 10.79
CA ALA A 230 4.67 1.57 11.27
C ALA A 230 5.64 0.63 11.98
N ASP A 231 5.13 -0.35 12.74
CA ASP A 231 5.97 -1.37 13.40
C ASP A 231 6.63 -2.31 12.39
N VAL A 232 5.90 -2.71 11.33
CA VAL A 232 6.50 -3.49 10.21
C VAL A 232 7.59 -2.70 9.53
N ALA A 233 7.33 -1.43 9.19
CA ALA A 233 8.30 -0.56 8.55
C ALA A 233 9.56 -0.35 9.44
N TRP A 234 9.36 -0.17 10.74
CA TRP A 234 10.46 0.03 11.69
C TRP A 234 11.38 -1.18 11.83
N ARG A 235 10.86 -2.39 11.66
CA ARG A 235 11.68 -3.61 11.67
C ARG A 235 12.56 -3.78 10.43
N THR A 236 12.26 -3.04 9.35
CA THR A 236 12.99 -3.10 8.08
C THR A 236 14.06 -2.00 7.98
N LEU A 237 13.89 -0.89 8.69
CA LEU A 237 14.81 0.25 8.77
C LEU A 237 15.93 0.02 9.77
#